data_f9941b86664fd287fe44e55fa31b2b05
#
_entry.id   f9941b86664fd287fe44e55fa31b2b05
#
_cell.length_a   1.000
_cell.length_b   1.000
_cell.length_c   1.000
_cell.angle_alpha   90.00
_cell.angle_beta   90.00
_cell.angle_gamma   90.00
#
_symmetry.space_group_name_H-M   'P 1'
#
loop_
_entity.id
_entity.type
_entity.pdbx_description
1 polymer ?
#
loop_
_entity_poly.entity_id
_entity_poly.type
_entity_poly.pdbx_seq_one_letter_code
_entity_poly.pdbx_strand_id
1 'polypeptide(L)'
;MNSNNTGPSSGSEKIGLTLTAYLNVRLEKHSDSHKRNPMDVFRASVQNWPEVVECHALTGDMDYLLRVVVMDMAHYSRFVLDTLLKHPSVQDCKTSFVLDRVKSTTALPL
;
A
#
# COMPACT_ATOMS: atom_id res chain seq x y z
N MET A 1 -26.13 6.71 23.32
CA MET A 1 -26.02 5.92 22.95
C MET A 1 -25.59 5.66 22.45
N ASN A 2 -25.58 6.05 22.76
CA ASN A 2 -25.24 5.34 22.26
C ASN A 2 -24.71 5.30 21.78
N SER A 3 -24.69 5.98 21.78
CA SER A 3 -24.43 5.42 21.32
C SER A 3 -23.97 5.33 20.92
N ASN A 4 -24.13 5.82 21.18
CA ASN A 4 -23.90 5.21 20.80
C ASN A 4 -23.38 5.14 20.41
N ASN A 5 -23.44 5.67 20.57
CA ASN A 5 -23.15 5.07 20.22
C ASN A 5 -22.58 5.03 19.82
N THR A 6 -22.49 5.48 20.08
CA THR A 6 -22.10 4.97 19.69
C THR A 6 -21.36 4.98 19.33
N GLY A 7 -21.23 5.39 19.59
CA GLY A 7 -20.71 4.92 19.19
C GLY A 7 -19.98 5.06 18.74
N PRO A 8 -19.82 5.14 18.95
CA PRO A 8 -19.12 4.85 18.51
C PRO A 8 -18.37 5.07 18.14
N SER A 9 -18.24 5.35 18.24
CA SER A 9 -17.61 4.99 17.93
C SER A 9 -16.78 5.10 17.69
N SER A 10 -16.59 5.42 17.95
CA SER A 10 -15.85 5.06 17.77
C SER A 10 -14.96 4.96 17.62
N GLY A 11 -14.68 5.26 17.75
CA GLY A 11 -13.90 4.75 17.68
C GLY A 11 -13.34 4.48 17.54
N SER A 12 -13.37 4.53 17.78
CA SER A 12 -12.93 3.88 17.69
C SER A 12 -13.01 3.34 17.41
N GLU A 13 -13.58 3.71 18.11
CA GLU A 13 -13.84 2.98 17.66
C GLU A 13 -13.90 3.03 16.46
N LYS A 14 -13.91 3.67 16.13
CA LYS A 14 -13.66 3.66 14.80
C LYS A 14 -12.62 2.81 14.41
N ILE A 15 -12.35 1.98 15.31
CA ILE A 15 -11.43 0.94 15.17
C ILE A 15 -11.91 0.11 14.04
N GLY A 16 -11.04 -0.17 13.08
CA GLY A 16 -11.36 -1.02 11.97
C GLY A 16 -11.94 -0.34 10.76
N LEU A 17 -12.09 0.95 10.83
CA LEU A 17 -12.63 1.68 9.70
C LEU A 17 -11.53 2.20 8.79
N THR A 18 -10.52 1.39 8.56
CA THR A 18 -9.45 1.69 7.63
C THR A 18 -9.72 1.02 6.29
N LEU A 19 -9.08 1.53 5.26
CA LEU A 19 -9.12 0.95 3.93
C LEU A 19 -7.82 0.22 3.67
N THR A 20 -7.93 -0.98 3.08
CA THR A 20 -6.77 -1.74 2.65
C THR A 20 -6.75 -1.79 1.14
N ALA A 21 -5.61 -1.50 0.57
CA ALA A 21 -5.42 -1.55 -0.87
C ALA A 21 -4.17 -2.35 -1.19
N TYR A 22 -4.23 -3.06 -2.30
CA TYR A 22 -3.05 -3.71 -2.87
C TYR A 22 -2.64 -2.95 -4.11
N LEU A 23 -1.38 -2.55 -4.16
CA LEU A 23 -0.84 -1.82 -5.29
C LEU A 23 0.23 -2.66 -5.97
N ASN A 24 0.04 -2.87 -7.26
CA ASN A 24 1.08 -3.44 -8.10
C ASN A 24 1.86 -2.27 -8.69
N VAL A 25 3.16 -2.28 -8.48
CA VAL A 25 4.04 -1.18 -8.89
C VAL A 25 5.02 -1.67 -9.93
N ARG A 26 5.15 -0.89 -11.00
CA ARG A 26 6.18 -1.12 -12.01
C ARG A 26 7.19 0.00 -11.92
N LEU A 27 8.46 -0.36 -11.92
CA LEU A 27 9.54 0.60 -11.81
C LEU A 27 10.09 0.95 -13.18
N GLU A 28 10.72 2.13 -13.24
CA GLU A 28 11.44 2.55 -14.43
C GLU A 28 12.56 1.58 -14.72
N LYS A 29 12.83 1.38 -16.00
CA LYS A 29 13.94 0.54 -16.39
C LYS A 29 15.25 1.27 -16.15
N HIS A 30 16.23 0.53 -15.66
CA HIS A 30 17.56 1.09 -15.44
C HIS A 30 18.25 1.23 -16.79
N SER A 31 18.38 2.43 -17.28
CA SER A 31 18.95 2.68 -18.60
C SER A 31 20.25 3.48 -18.56
N ASP A 32 20.66 3.94 -17.39
CA ASP A 32 21.84 4.78 -17.24
C ASP A 32 22.69 4.23 -16.12
N SER A 33 23.91 3.78 -16.45
CA SER A 33 24.80 3.16 -15.48
C SER A 33 25.30 4.12 -14.42
N HIS A 34 25.15 5.42 -14.62
CA HIS A 34 25.55 6.42 -13.63
C HIS A 34 24.49 6.68 -12.57
N LYS A 35 23.27 6.19 -12.77
CA LYS A 35 22.20 6.40 -11.82
C LYS A 35 22.06 5.18 -10.92
N ARG A 36 21.53 5.43 -9.74
CA ARG A 36 21.23 4.33 -8.82
C ARG A 36 20.17 3.43 -9.42
N ASN A 37 20.26 2.17 -9.10
CA ASN A 37 19.27 1.18 -9.54
C ASN A 37 17.90 1.57 -9.01
N PRO A 38 16.87 1.68 -9.87
CA PRO A 38 15.51 2.04 -9.40
C PRO A 38 14.99 1.14 -8.31
N MET A 39 15.32 -0.16 -8.35
CA MET A 39 14.87 -1.08 -7.31
C MET A 39 15.46 -0.74 -5.96
N ASP A 40 16.74 -0.39 -5.92
CA ASP A 40 17.40 -0.03 -4.66
C ASP A 40 16.83 1.24 -4.09
N VAL A 41 16.57 2.24 -4.94
CA VAL A 41 16.00 3.50 -4.52
C VAL A 41 14.59 3.29 -3.98
N PHE A 42 13.79 2.47 -4.67
CA PHE A 42 12.43 2.20 -4.25
C PHE A 42 12.39 1.47 -2.92
N ARG A 43 13.23 0.44 -2.77
CA ARG A 43 13.27 -0.33 -1.52
C ARG A 43 13.63 0.54 -0.31
N ALA A 44 14.57 1.45 -0.51
CA ALA A 44 14.97 2.36 0.56
C ALA A 44 13.83 3.31 0.93
N SER A 45 13.12 3.82 -0.07
CA SER A 45 12.04 4.78 0.16
C SER A 45 10.85 4.14 0.87
N VAL A 46 10.51 2.91 0.49
CA VAL A 46 9.34 2.21 1.07
C VAL A 46 9.48 2.06 2.58
N GLN A 47 10.69 1.90 3.08
CA GLN A 47 10.91 1.76 4.51
C GLN A 47 10.41 2.96 5.31
N ASN A 48 10.27 4.12 4.66
CA ASN A 48 9.84 5.35 5.30
C ASN A 48 8.38 5.71 5.06
N TRP A 49 7.63 4.81 4.41
CA TRP A 49 6.22 5.06 4.10
C TRP A 49 5.33 4.31 5.09
N PRO A 50 4.81 5.00 6.11
CA PRO A 50 4.02 4.30 7.14
C PRO A 50 2.74 3.66 6.63
N GLU A 51 2.21 4.15 5.50
CA GLU A 51 1.00 3.56 4.92
C GLU A 51 1.25 2.16 4.36
N VAL A 52 2.49 1.84 3.99
CA VAL A 52 2.83 0.54 3.42
C VAL A 52 3.17 -0.42 4.54
N VAL A 53 2.34 -1.43 4.71
CA VAL A 53 2.54 -2.43 5.76
C VAL A 53 3.23 -3.69 5.25
N GLU A 54 3.20 -3.93 3.94
CA GLU A 54 3.93 -5.04 3.32
C GLU A 54 4.40 -4.62 1.94
N CYS A 55 5.55 -5.13 1.55
CA CYS A 55 6.09 -4.89 0.22
C CYS A 55 6.79 -6.16 -0.24
N HIS A 56 6.32 -6.72 -1.35
CA HIS A 56 6.84 -7.96 -1.89
C HIS A 56 7.36 -7.76 -3.30
N ALA A 57 8.52 -8.32 -3.59
CA ALA A 57 9.02 -8.35 -4.96
C ALA A 57 8.31 -9.46 -5.72
N LEU A 58 7.96 -9.18 -6.97
CA LEU A 58 7.18 -10.10 -7.79
C LEU A 58 7.97 -10.54 -9.02
N THR A 59 7.58 -11.70 -9.54
CA THR A 59 7.95 -12.10 -10.89
C THR A 59 6.82 -11.67 -11.83
N GLY A 60 7.14 -11.45 -13.10
CA GLY A 60 6.12 -11.09 -14.11
C GLY A 60 6.21 -9.64 -14.52
N ASP A 61 5.07 -9.08 -14.93
CA ASP A 61 5.03 -7.76 -15.52
C ASP A 61 5.21 -6.63 -14.52
N MET A 62 4.75 -6.82 -13.29
CA MET A 62 4.89 -5.82 -12.25
C MET A 62 6.05 -6.19 -11.36
N ASP A 63 6.68 -5.20 -10.75
CA ASP A 63 7.89 -5.42 -9.97
C ASP A 63 7.62 -5.66 -8.50
N TYR A 64 6.65 -4.95 -7.93
CA TYR A 64 6.37 -5.03 -6.50
C TYR A 64 4.88 -5.02 -6.21
N LEU A 65 4.51 -5.71 -5.14
CA LEU A 65 3.16 -5.67 -4.60
C LEU A 65 3.23 -5.05 -3.20
N LEU A 66 2.48 -3.99 -3.00
CA LEU A 66 2.40 -3.31 -1.71
C LEU A 66 1.02 -3.50 -1.10
N ARG A 67 0.99 -3.77 0.20
CA ARG A 67 -0.24 -3.70 0.95
C ARG A 67 -0.24 -2.39 1.71
N VAL A 68 -1.22 -1.56 1.43
CA VAL A 68 -1.32 -0.21 1.95
C VAL A 68 -2.57 -0.10 2.82
N VAL A 69 -2.42 0.48 4.01
CA VAL A 69 -3.55 0.70 4.91
C VAL A 69 -3.65 2.19 5.16
N VAL A 70 -4.81 2.75 4.87
CA VAL A 70 -5.07 4.17 5.03
C VAL A 70 -6.39 4.38 5.74
N MET A 71 -6.62 5.59 6.21
CA MET A 71 -7.81 5.90 6.99
C MET A 71 -9.06 6.08 6.13
N ASP A 72 -8.89 6.64 4.93
CA ASP A 72 -10.01 6.89 4.03
C ASP A 72 -9.49 7.12 2.63
N MET A 73 -10.40 7.40 1.70
CA MET A 73 -10.02 7.63 0.30
C MET A 73 -9.19 8.89 0.12
N ALA A 74 -9.43 9.92 0.92
CA ALA A 74 -8.64 11.14 0.82
C ALA A 74 -7.19 10.86 1.21
N HIS A 75 -6.99 10.08 2.26
CA HIS A 75 -5.66 9.66 2.67
C HIS A 75 -4.97 8.85 1.58
N TYR A 76 -5.72 7.91 0.98
CA TYR A 76 -5.19 7.11 -0.10
C TYR A 76 -4.74 7.97 -1.27
N SER A 77 -5.58 8.91 -1.68
CA SER A 77 -5.26 9.79 -2.81
C SER A 77 -4.00 10.61 -2.54
N ARG A 78 -3.87 11.14 -1.34
CA ARG A 78 -2.66 11.89 -0.98
C ARG A 78 -1.43 11.00 -1.05
N PHE A 79 -1.53 9.79 -0.52
CA PHE A 79 -0.40 8.86 -0.56
C PHE A 79 0.02 8.57 -2.00
N VAL A 80 -0.92 8.21 -2.85
CA VAL A 80 -0.61 7.85 -4.23
C VAL A 80 -0.07 9.05 -5.00
N LEU A 81 -0.75 10.19 -4.92
CA LEU A 81 -0.40 11.33 -5.75
C LEU A 81 0.83 12.07 -5.25
N ASP A 82 1.01 12.15 -3.94
CA ASP A 82 2.06 12.96 -3.37
C ASP A 82 3.31 12.17 -2.99
N THR A 83 3.19 10.87 -2.83
CA THR A 83 4.30 10.03 -2.40
C THR A 83 4.69 9.02 -3.46
N LEU A 84 3.76 8.15 -3.81
CA LEU A 84 4.07 7.02 -4.69
C LEU A 84 4.37 7.47 -6.12
N LEU A 85 3.47 8.21 -6.74
CA LEU A 85 3.63 8.58 -8.14
C LEU A 85 4.68 9.67 -8.35
N LYS A 86 5.06 10.38 -7.31
CA LYS A 86 6.16 11.34 -7.41
C LYS A 86 7.52 10.70 -7.23
N HIS A 87 7.55 9.44 -6.86
CA HIS A 87 8.82 8.76 -6.67
C HIS A 87 9.49 8.54 -8.02
N PRO A 88 10.78 8.89 -8.16
CA PRO A 88 11.44 8.85 -9.48
C PRO A 88 11.57 7.44 -10.05
N SER A 89 11.54 6.43 -9.21
CA SER A 89 11.68 5.04 -9.69
C SER A 89 10.37 4.43 -10.14
N VAL A 90 9.23 5.04 -9.83
CA VAL A 90 7.92 4.45 -10.13
C VAL A 90 7.45 4.88 -11.51
N GLN A 91 7.22 3.90 -12.37
CA GLN A 91 6.71 4.14 -13.72
C GLN A 91 5.18 4.10 -13.74
N ASP A 92 4.60 3.11 -13.05
CA ASP A 92 3.17 2.87 -13.13
C ASP A 92 2.72 2.10 -11.90
N CYS A 93 1.45 2.21 -11.56
CA CYS A 93 0.88 1.39 -10.50
C CYS A 93 -0.57 1.05 -10.81
N LYS A 94 -1.00 -0.10 -10.30
CA LYS A 94 -2.39 -0.55 -10.37
C LYS A 94 -2.87 -0.81 -8.97
N THR A 95 -4.06 -0.32 -8.66
CA THR A 95 -4.64 -0.41 -7.33
C THR A 95 -5.84 -1.35 -7.32
N SER A 96 -5.93 -2.15 -6.26
CA SER A 96 -7.11 -2.97 -5.97
C SER A 96 -7.47 -2.77 -4.52
N PHE A 97 -8.71 -2.39 -4.25
CA PHE A 97 -9.18 -2.25 -2.88
C PHE A 97 -9.79 -3.57 -2.41
N VAL A 98 -9.59 -3.87 -1.13
CA VAL A 98 -10.19 -5.05 -0.53
C VAL A 98 -11.65 -4.75 -0.25
N LEU A 99 -12.54 -5.48 -0.91
CA LEU A 99 -13.97 -5.35 -0.70
C LEU A 99 -14.47 -6.27 0.40
N ASP A 100 -13.90 -7.47 0.47
CA ASP A 100 -14.38 -8.47 1.39
C ASP A 100 -13.25 -9.45 1.69
N ARG A 101 -13.05 -9.72 2.96
CA ARG A 101 -12.04 -10.68 3.38
C ARG A 101 -12.71 -12.05 3.51
N VAL A 102 -12.68 -12.80 2.42
CA VAL A 102 -13.36 -14.07 2.35
C VAL A 102 -12.74 -15.09 3.30
N LYS A 103 -11.43 -15.07 3.42
CA LYS A 103 -10.72 -15.97 4.32
C LYS A 103 -9.44 -15.27 4.80
N SER A 104 -9.15 -15.41 6.08
CA SER A 104 -7.93 -14.89 6.66
C SER A 104 -7.48 -15.84 7.76
N THR A 105 -6.30 -16.44 7.58
CA THR A 105 -5.75 -17.35 8.57
C THR A 105 -4.23 -17.26 8.52
N THR A 106 -3.60 -17.43 9.67
CA THR A 106 -2.15 -17.55 9.76
C THR A 106 -1.70 -19.01 9.84
N ALA A 107 -2.66 -19.94 9.95
CA ALA A 107 -2.33 -21.37 10.04
C ALA A 107 -1.91 -21.89 8.67
N LEU A 108 -0.85 -22.69 8.65
CA LEU A 108 -0.41 -23.34 7.43
C LEU A 108 -1.16 -24.65 7.25
N PRO A 109 -1.48 -25.04 6.03
CA PRO A 109 -2.06 -26.37 5.80
C PRO A 109 -1.02 -27.43 6.10
N LEU A 110 -1.42 -28.42 6.82
CA LEU A 110 -0.53 -29.51 7.21
C LEU A 110 -1.02 -30.83 6.65
#